data_1d338240a9be61d1f03d79867a6f3fed
#
_entry.id   1d338240a9be61d1f03d79867a6f3fed
#
_cell.length_a   1.000
_cell.length_b   1.000
_cell.length_c   1.000
_cell.angle_alpha   90.00
_cell.angle_beta   90.00
_cell.angle_gamma   90.00
#
_symmetry.space_group_name_H-M   'P 1'
#
loop_
_entity.id
_entity.type
_entity.pdbx_description
1 polymer ?
#
loop_
_entity_poly.entity_id
_entity_poly.type
_entity_poly.pdbx_seq_one_letter_code
_entity_poly.pdbx_strand_id
1 'polypeptide(L)'
;MNAYRLYLSPGACSLAAHIALEETGAPFDVEIVQVRKQENLTDGYLAINPKARVPVLAIPGESRVPTETPAILTYLARRHPDAQLLPLDDALREARCHEWLAWLVGWVHGVGYGTLWRPGRFVGDPALHGAISEHGRSVIDAANATIEAALADGRTWAEPGGHSIVDPFLLVLYRWGGAIGFDMTRHRAWTAHAQREAERPAARRALAREAA
;
A
#
# COMPACT_ATOMS: atom_id res chain seq x y z
N MET A 1 6.10 7.39 -25.33
CA MET A 1 6.38 6.21 -24.47
C MET A 1 5.09 5.43 -24.34
N ASN A 2 5.12 4.12 -24.61
CA ASN A 2 3.92 3.27 -24.53
C ASN A 2 3.83 2.45 -23.23
N ALA A 3 4.64 2.80 -22.22
CA ALA A 3 4.72 2.12 -20.94
C ALA A 3 4.33 3.05 -19.78
N TYR A 4 3.71 2.51 -18.74
CA TYR A 4 3.54 3.23 -17.49
C TYR A 4 4.89 3.58 -16.87
N ARG A 5 4.93 4.62 -16.01
CA ARG A 5 6.06 4.84 -15.13
C ARG A 5 5.57 4.97 -13.70
N LEU A 6 6.06 4.10 -12.82
CA LEU A 6 5.75 4.10 -11.40
C LEU A 6 6.87 4.76 -10.62
N TYR A 7 6.57 5.89 -9.98
CA TYR A 7 7.45 6.50 -8.98
C TYR A 7 7.19 5.83 -7.64
N LEU A 8 8.20 5.19 -7.09
CA LEU A 8 8.10 4.43 -5.85
C LEU A 8 9.28 4.67 -4.93
N SER A 9 9.14 4.28 -3.66
CA SER A 9 10.25 4.19 -2.71
C SER A 9 10.30 2.77 -2.14
N PRO A 10 11.45 2.09 -2.20
CA PRO A 10 11.55 0.71 -1.70
C PRO A 10 11.05 0.58 -0.26
N GLY A 11 10.21 -0.41 -0.03
CA GLY A 11 9.58 -0.69 1.27
C GLY A 11 8.49 0.29 1.69
N ALA A 12 8.10 1.26 0.87
CA ALA A 12 6.96 2.15 1.13
C ALA A 12 5.63 1.52 0.69
N CYS A 13 4.52 2.25 0.92
CA CYS A 13 3.18 1.82 0.47
C CYS A 13 3.05 1.68 -1.05
N SER A 14 3.97 2.27 -1.80
CA SER A 14 4.11 2.13 -3.25
C SER A 14 4.32 0.67 -3.71
N LEU A 15 4.81 -0.21 -2.83
CA LEU A 15 4.92 -1.64 -3.13
C LEU A 15 3.58 -2.26 -3.54
N ALA A 16 2.46 -1.82 -2.96
CA ALA A 16 1.14 -2.32 -3.36
C ALA A 16 0.81 -1.97 -4.82
N ALA A 17 1.12 -0.73 -5.25
CA ALA A 17 0.94 -0.33 -6.65
C ALA A 17 1.92 -1.04 -7.60
N HIS A 18 3.14 -1.32 -7.13
CA HIS A 18 4.14 -2.08 -7.88
C HIS A 18 3.66 -3.52 -8.14
N ILE A 19 3.17 -4.21 -7.09
CA ILE A 19 2.60 -5.56 -7.24
C ILE A 19 1.40 -5.53 -8.18
N ALA A 20 0.49 -4.56 -8.03
CA ALA A 20 -0.67 -4.46 -8.91
C ALA A 20 -0.27 -4.26 -10.39
N LEU A 21 0.75 -3.46 -10.69
CA LEU A 21 1.29 -3.33 -12.05
C LEU A 21 1.86 -4.64 -12.58
N GLU A 22 2.62 -5.36 -11.76
CA GLU A 22 3.15 -6.68 -12.11
C GLU A 22 2.03 -7.70 -12.39
N GLU A 23 0.91 -7.64 -11.66
CA GLU A 23 -0.27 -8.49 -11.89
C GLU A 23 -0.96 -8.18 -13.23
N THR A 24 -0.95 -6.91 -13.67
CA THR A 24 -1.56 -6.55 -14.96
C THR A 24 -0.80 -7.10 -16.17
N GLY A 25 0.48 -7.41 -16.02
CA GLY A 25 1.36 -7.75 -17.15
C GLY A 25 1.62 -6.60 -18.12
N ALA A 26 1.13 -5.39 -17.84
CA ALA A 26 1.36 -4.22 -18.68
C ALA A 26 2.82 -3.77 -18.62
N PRO A 27 3.40 -3.24 -19.70
CA PRO A 27 4.76 -2.72 -19.69
C PRO A 27 4.88 -1.47 -18.82
N PHE A 28 5.87 -1.43 -17.94
CA PHE A 28 6.15 -0.28 -17.09
C PHE A 28 7.62 -0.14 -16.72
N ASP A 29 8.01 1.12 -16.46
CA ASP A 29 9.28 1.50 -15.88
C ASP A 29 9.10 1.88 -14.41
N VAL A 30 10.16 1.71 -13.62
CA VAL A 30 10.22 2.15 -12.23
C VAL A 30 11.19 3.31 -12.10
N GLU A 31 10.73 4.36 -11.41
CA GLU A 31 11.57 5.48 -10.98
C GLU A 31 11.64 5.48 -9.46
N ILE A 32 12.84 5.27 -8.92
CA ILE A 32 13.04 5.21 -7.47
C ILE A 32 13.16 6.63 -6.92
N VAL A 33 12.33 6.94 -5.92
CA VAL A 33 12.34 8.19 -5.15
C VAL A 33 12.63 7.84 -3.71
N GLN A 34 13.85 8.08 -3.26
CA GLN A 34 14.28 7.70 -1.91
C GLN A 34 13.72 8.66 -0.85
N VAL A 35 12.51 8.35 -0.35
CA VAL A 35 11.82 9.18 0.65
C VAL A 35 12.64 9.37 1.93
N ARG A 36 13.46 8.39 2.31
CA ARG A 36 14.38 8.51 3.46
C ARG A 36 15.49 9.54 3.24
N LYS A 37 15.87 9.79 1.97
CA LYS A 37 16.84 10.82 1.58
C LYS A 37 16.14 12.13 1.19
N GLN A 38 14.84 12.25 1.40
CA GLN A 38 14.04 13.43 1.10
C GLN A 38 13.99 13.79 -0.42
N GLU A 39 14.28 12.85 -1.31
CA GLU A 39 14.21 13.09 -2.77
C GLU A 39 12.80 13.49 -3.22
N ASN A 40 11.76 13.07 -2.47
CA ASN A 40 10.38 13.50 -2.67
C ASN A 40 10.12 14.98 -2.35
N LEU A 41 11.09 15.70 -1.77
CA LEU A 41 11.01 17.13 -1.45
C LEU A 41 11.80 18.01 -2.42
N THR A 42 12.45 17.43 -3.42
CA THR A 42 13.16 18.19 -4.46
C THR A 42 12.18 18.89 -5.41
N ASP A 43 12.57 20.04 -5.95
CA ASP A 43 11.74 20.79 -6.91
C ASP A 43 11.33 19.93 -8.09
N GLY A 44 12.23 19.07 -8.59
CA GLY A 44 11.96 18.15 -9.69
C GLY A 44 10.84 17.16 -9.37
N TYR A 45 10.83 16.59 -8.15
CA TYR A 45 9.75 15.68 -7.75
C TYR A 45 8.46 16.44 -7.39
N LEU A 46 8.56 17.60 -6.76
CA LEU A 46 7.40 18.45 -6.44
C LEU A 46 6.65 18.91 -7.70
N ALA A 47 7.36 19.10 -8.81
CA ALA A 47 6.74 19.38 -10.11
C ALA A 47 5.89 18.18 -10.65
N ILE A 48 6.24 16.94 -10.25
CA ILE A 48 5.48 15.73 -10.59
C ILE A 48 4.32 15.54 -9.61
N ASN A 49 4.61 15.63 -8.31
CA ASN A 49 3.61 15.47 -7.25
C ASN A 49 3.81 16.50 -6.13
N PRO A 50 3.06 17.60 -6.14
CA PRO A 50 3.18 18.65 -5.12
C PRO A 50 2.81 18.19 -3.70
N LYS A 51 2.20 17.00 -3.54
CA LYS A 51 1.94 16.39 -2.24
C LYS A 51 3.18 15.74 -1.62
N ALA A 52 4.31 15.68 -2.35
CA ALA A 52 5.57 15.10 -1.90
C ALA A 52 5.44 13.65 -1.40
N ARG A 53 4.65 12.83 -2.08
CA ARG A 53 4.37 11.43 -1.69
C ARG A 53 4.55 10.46 -2.85
N VAL A 54 4.86 9.22 -2.52
CA VAL A 54 4.80 8.05 -3.41
C VAL A 54 3.63 7.17 -2.99
N PRO A 55 3.04 6.34 -3.89
CA PRO A 55 3.34 6.24 -5.32
C PRO A 55 2.78 7.38 -6.18
N VAL A 56 3.33 7.51 -7.38
CA VAL A 56 2.76 8.25 -8.51
C VAL A 56 2.79 7.35 -9.73
N LEU A 57 1.72 7.32 -10.51
CA LEU A 57 1.65 6.56 -11.75
C LEU A 57 1.57 7.51 -12.95
N ALA A 58 2.63 7.61 -13.75
CA ALA A 58 2.54 8.29 -15.05
C ALA A 58 1.92 7.35 -16.07
N ILE A 59 0.89 7.85 -16.75
CA ILE A 59 0.13 7.13 -17.77
C ILE A 59 0.53 7.66 -19.15
N PRO A 60 0.82 6.79 -20.12
CA PRO A 60 1.16 7.23 -21.48
C PRO A 60 0.09 8.14 -22.09
N GLY A 61 0.51 9.30 -22.58
CA GLY A 61 -0.39 10.28 -23.21
C GLY A 61 -1.14 11.21 -22.24
N GLU A 62 -1.06 10.97 -20.91
CA GLU A 62 -1.69 11.81 -19.92
C GLU A 62 -0.70 12.81 -19.31
N SER A 63 -1.11 14.07 -19.23
CA SER A 63 -0.30 15.13 -18.60
C SER A 63 -0.46 15.16 -17.07
N ARG A 64 -1.61 14.74 -16.56
CA ARG A 64 -1.89 14.68 -15.13
C ARG A 64 -1.74 13.25 -14.61
N VAL A 65 -0.85 13.06 -13.65
CA VAL A 65 -0.53 11.76 -13.08
C VAL A 65 -1.47 11.40 -11.92
N PRO A 66 -2.05 10.20 -11.87
CA PRO A 66 -2.70 9.68 -10.69
C PRO A 66 -1.72 9.57 -9.50
N THR A 67 -2.22 9.99 -8.34
CA THR A 67 -1.56 9.85 -7.04
C THR A 67 -2.51 9.17 -6.07
N GLU A 68 -2.07 8.84 -4.86
CA GLU A 68 -2.78 8.06 -3.85
C GLU A 68 -2.92 6.57 -4.22
N THR A 69 -2.44 5.72 -3.34
CA THR A 69 -2.41 4.26 -3.57
C THR A 69 -3.78 3.69 -3.96
N PRO A 70 -4.91 4.00 -3.27
CA PRO A 70 -6.21 3.44 -3.66
C PRO A 70 -6.65 3.85 -5.07
N ALA A 71 -6.40 5.10 -5.45
CA ALA A 71 -6.78 5.60 -6.77
C ALA A 71 -5.98 4.90 -7.88
N ILE A 72 -4.66 4.71 -7.67
CA ILE A 72 -3.80 4.00 -8.62
C ILE A 72 -4.23 2.54 -8.74
N LEU A 73 -4.45 1.85 -7.61
CA LEU A 73 -4.89 0.46 -7.58
C LEU A 73 -6.23 0.27 -8.31
N THR A 74 -7.21 1.13 -8.03
CA THR A 74 -8.52 1.11 -8.69
C THR A 74 -8.39 1.37 -10.19
N TYR A 75 -7.57 2.35 -10.60
CA TYR A 75 -7.33 2.64 -12.01
C TYR A 75 -6.76 1.42 -12.74
N LEU A 76 -5.72 0.79 -12.16
CA LEU A 76 -5.08 -0.39 -12.75
C LEU A 76 -6.05 -1.56 -12.88
N ALA A 77 -6.83 -1.85 -11.84
CA ALA A 77 -7.80 -2.92 -11.84
C ALA A 77 -8.91 -2.74 -12.92
N ARG A 78 -9.41 -1.52 -13.06
CA ARG A 78 -10.43 -1.18 -14.06
C ARG A 78 -9.87 -1.11 -15.48
N ARG A 79 -8.62 -0.69 -15.63
CA ARG A 79 -7.96 -0.59 -16.95
C ARG A 79 -7.51 -1.95 -17.48
N HIS A 80 -7.27 -2.90 -16.57
CA HIS A 80 -6.79 -4.26 -16.88
C HIS A 80 -7.70 -5.30 -16.21
N PRO A 81 -8.97 -5.45 -16.66
CA PRO A 81 -9.95 -6.33 -16.03
C PRO A 81 -9.53 -7.81 -16.05
N ASP A 82 -8.73 -8.22 -17.03
CA ASP A 82 -8.20 -9.59 -17.14
C ASP A 82 -7.28 -9.96 -15.97
N ALA A 83 -6.70 -8.98 -15.28
CA ALA A 83 -5.90 -9.21 -14.07
C ALA A 83 -6.75 -9.56 -12.84
N GLN A 84 -8.07 -9.42 -12.91
CA GLN A 84 -9.04 -9.78 -11.86
C GLN A 84 -8.72 -9.17 -10.48
N LEU A 85 -8.22 -7.93 -10.47
CA LEU A 85 -7.82 -7.22 -9.25
C LEU A 85 -8.99 -6.55 -8.51
N LEU A 86 -10.17 -6.50 -9.12
CA LEU A 86 -11.44 -6.05 -8.52
C LEU A 86 -12.58 -6.91 -9.04
N PRO A 87 -13.60 -7.20 -8.23
CA PRO A 87 -14.83 -7.89 -8.65
C PRO A 87 -15.76 -6.91 -9.39
N LEU A 88 -15.42 -6.57 -10.65
CA LEU A 88 -16.10 -5.54 -11.44
C LEU A 88 -17.54 -5.92 -11.85
N ASP A 89 -17.93 -7.17 -11.68
CA ASP A 89 -19.25 -7.74 -11.92
C ASP A 89 -20.18 -7.68 -10.70
N ASP A 90 -19.64 -7.33 -9.51
CA ASP A 90 -20.40 -7.25 -8.25
C ASP A 90 -20.07 -5.95 -7.50
N ALA A 91 -20.98 -4.98 -7.57
CA ALA A 91 -20.83 -3.67 -6.97
C ALA A 91 -20.66 -3.71 -5.44
N LEU A 92 -21.26 -4.69 -4.74
CA LEU A 92 -21.11 -4.81 -3.29
C LEU A 92 -19.70 -5.33 -2.92
N ARG A 93 -19.23 -6.35 -3.63
CA ARG A 93 -17.89 -6.88 -3.44
C ARG A 93 -16.81 -5.84 -3.79
N GLU A 94 -17.01 -5.07 -4.88
CA GLU A 94 -16.15 -3.94 -5.22
C GLU A 94 -16.14 -2.89 -4.09
N ALA A 95 -17.31 -2.53 -3.56
CA ALA A 95 -17.42 -1.61 -2.43
C ALA A 95 -16.69 -2.12 -1.17
N ARG A 96 -16.70 -3.43 -0.90
CA ARG A 96 -15.92 -4.04 0.19
C ARG A 96 -14.40 -3.88 0.00
N CYS A 97 -13.90 -4.01 -1.22
CA CYS A 97 -12.48 -3.71 -1.50
C CYS A 97 -12.15 -2.24 -1.21
N HIS A 98 -13.01 -1.32 -1.60
CA HIS A 98 -12.82 0.10 -1.31
C HIS A 98 -12.96 0.45 0.17
N GLU A 99 -13.88 -0.20 0.90
CA GLU A 99 -14.02 -0.08 2.36
C GLU A 99 -12.71 -0.47 3.06
N TRP A 100 -12.12 -1.61 2.68
CA TRP A 100 -10.81 -2.02 3.16
C TRP A 100 -9.74 -0.96 2.89
N LEU A 101 -9.58 -0.54 1.65
CA LEU A 101 -8.54 0.42 1.28
C LEU A 101 -8.73 1.78 1.95
N ALA A 102 -9.97 2.26 2.09
CA ALA A 102 -10.25 3.53 2.77
C ALA A 102 -9.83 3.47 4.24
N TRP A 103 -10.15 2.38 4.94
CA TRP A 103 -9.75 2.18 6.33
C TRP A 103 -8.24 1.97 6.49
N LEU A 104 -7.64 1.08 5.68
CA LEU A 104 -6.21 0.78 5.74
C LEU A 104 -5.35 2.01 5.44
N VAL A 105 -5.72 2.81 4.42
CA VAL A 105 -4.93 3.99 4.03
C VAL A 105 -5.24 5.18 4.95
N GLY A 106 -6.51 5.42 5.27
CA GLY A 106 -6.90 6.57 6.09
C GLY A 106 -6.54 6.41 7.55
N TRP A 107 -6.91 5.27 8.14
CA TRP A 107 -6.73 5.06 9.57
C TRP A 107 -5.41 4.35 9.91
N VAL A 108 -5.18 3.16 9.38
CA VAL A 108 -4.01 2.36 9.78
C VAL A 108 -2.72 3.03 9.31
N HIS A 109 -2.61 3.33 8.02
CA HIS A 109 -1.43 4.00 7.47
C HIS A 109 -1.38 5.47 7.85
N GLY A 110 -2.49 6.22 7.64
CA GLY A 110 -2.52 7.69 7.81
C GLY A 110 -2.38 8.12 9.25
N VAL A 111 -3.16 7.52 10.15
CA VAL A 111 -3.12 7.83 11.59
C VAL A 111 -2.09 6.94 12.29
N GLY A 112 -2.20 5.62 12.23
CA GLY A 112 -1.32 4.70 12.96
C GLY A 112 0.15 4.91 12.61
N TYR A 113 0.57 4.54 11.40
CA TYR A 113 1.96 4.71 10.97
C TYR A 113 2.35 6.18 10.76
N GLY A 114 1.41 7.03 10.40
CA GLY A 114 1.64 8.47 10.23
C GLY A 114 2.10 9.13 11.52
N THR A 115 1.39 8.90 12.64
CA THR A 115 1.72 9.47 13.95
C THR A 115 2.97 8.79 14.53
N LEU A 116 3.13 7.47 14.32
CA LEU A 116 4.32 6.75 14.78
C LEU A 116 5.61 7.29 14.17
N TRP A 117 5.65 7.46 12.86
CA TRP A 117 6.90 7.82 12.16
C TRP A 117 7.09 9.32 11.97
N ARG A 118 6.03 10.10 12.03
CA ARG A 118 6.06 11.54 11.71
C ARG A 118 5.14 12.34 12.64
N PRO A 119 5.34 12.25 13.98
CA PRO A 119 4.49 12.93 14.96
C PRO A 119 4.45 14.44 14.74
N GLY A 120 5.55 15.06 14.27
CA GLY A 120 5.61 16.48 13.95
C GLY A 120 4.69 16.95 12.81
N ARG A 121 4.02 16.04 12.09
CA ARG A 121 2.94 16.40 11.16
C ARG A 121 1.60 16.64 11.85
N PHE A 122 1.45 16.16 13.08
CA PHE A 122 0.21 16.19 13.86
C PHE A 122 0.27 17.22 14.98
N VAL A 123 1.46 17.46 15.54
CA VAL A 123 1.68 18.42 16.61
C VAL A 123 3.04 19.08 16.44
N GLY A 124 3.05 20.42 16.54
CA GLY A 124 4.30 21.21 16.38
C GLY A 124 5.22 21.17 17.59
N ASP A 125 4.72 20.84 18.81
CA ASP A 125 5.53 20.77 20.01
C ASP A 125 6.30 19.42 20.09
N PRO A 126 7.64 19.43 20.03
CA PRO A 126 8.45 18.21 20.13
C PRO A 126 8.26 17.44 21.44
N ALA A 127 7.89 18.10 22.53
CA ALA A 127 7.65 17.45 23.82
C ALA A 127 6.50 16.45 23.78
N LEU A 128 5.55 16.63 22.84
CA LEU A 128 4.39 15.76 22.66
C LEU A 128 4.64 14.62 21.64
N HIS A 129 5.76 14.62 20.93
CA HIS A 129 6.01 13.64 19.87
C HIS A 129 6.03 12.21 20.40
N GLY A 130 6.58 11.98 21.61
CA GLY A 130 6.59 10.65 22.25
C GLY A 130 5.18 10.11 22.47
N ALA A 131 4.28 10.90 23.06
CA ALA A 131 2.91 10.51 23.33
C ALA A 131 2.11 10.27 22.02
N ILE A 132 2.33 11.09 21.01
CA ILE A 132 1.70 10.92 19.68
C ILE A 132 2.18 9.62 19.01
N SER A 133 3.46 9.31 19.07
CA SER A 133 4.01 8.08 18.49
C SER A 133 3.50 6.84 19.23
N GLU A 134 3.36 6.90 20.55
CA GLU A 134 2.79 5.79 21.35
C GLU A 134 1.31 5.57 21.02
N HIS A 135 0.55 6.64 20.86
CA HIS A 135 -0.82 6.54 20.35
C HIS A 135 -0.87 5.84 18.98
N GLY A 136 0.02 6.23 18.04
CA GLY A 136 0.14 5.57 16.75
C GLY A 136 0.40 4.07 16.86
N ARG A 137 1.28 3.68 17.78
CA ARG A 137 1.56 2.27 18.06
C ARG A 137 0.33 1.53 18.55
N SER A 138 -0.46 2.12 19.45
CA SER A 138 -1.73 1.55 19.94
C SER A 138 -2.76 1.41 18.81
N VAL A 139 -2.87 2.38 17.92
CA VAL A 139 -3.75 2.30 16.74
C VAL A 139 -3.35 1.14 15.83
N ILE A 140 -2.05 0.94 15.59
CA ILE A 140 -1.54 -0.16 14.77
C ILE A 140 -1.84 -1.50 15.43
N ASP A 141 -1.62 -1.65 16.73
CA ASP A 141 -1.89 -2.89 17.45
C ASP A 141 -3.37 -3.29 17.38
N ALA A 142 -4.28 -2.35 17.63
CA ALA A 142 -5.72 -2.56 17.49
C ALA A 142 -6.11 -2.92 16.04
N ALA A 143 -5.50 -2.28 15.05
CA ALA A 143 -5.73 -2.57 13.64
C ALA A 143 -5.23 -3.97 13.27
N ASN A 144 -4.08 -4.40 13.78
CA ASN A 144 -3.54 -5.76 13.59
C ASN A 144 -4.53 -6.82 14.08
N ALA A 145 -5.11 -6.62 15.26
CA ALA A 145 -6.13 -7.52 15.80
C ALA A 145 -7.41 -7.54 14.94
N THR A 146 -7.83 -6.38 14.41
CA THR A 146 -9.00 -6.28 13.54
C THR A 146 -8.77 -7.00 12.20
N ILE A 147 -7.59 -6.83 11.59
CA ILE A 147 -7.22 -7.52 10.34
C ILE A 147 -7.17 -9.03 10.56
N GLU A 148 -6.53 -9.48 11.65
CA GLU A 148 -6.48 -10.89 12.02
C GLU A 148 -7.88 -11.48 12.14
N ALA A 149 -8.77 -10.83 12.90
CA ALA A 149 -10.14 -11.30 13.10
C ALA A 149 -10.93 -11.39 11.77
N ALA A 150 -10.73 -10.42 10.87
CA ALA A 150 -11.38 -10.40 9.56
C ALA A 150 -10.90 -11.53 8.65
N LEU A 151 -9.65 -11.96 8.76
CA LEU A 151 -9.06 -13.02 7.94
C LEU A 151 -9.21 -14.42 8.58
N ALA A 152 -9.63 -14.50 9.84
CA ALA A 152 -9.71 -15.76 10.61
C ALA A 152 -10.92 -16.63 10.27
N ASP A 153 -11.82 -16.19 9.39
CA ASP A 153 -12.98 -16.97 8.94
C ASP A 153 -12.63 -18.06 7.91
N GLY A 154 -11.34 -18.22 7.59
CA GLY A 154 -10.84 -19.22 6.64
C GLY A 154 -10.79 -18.73 5.20
N ARG A 155 -11.08 -17.45 4.94
CA ARG A 155 -10.94 -16.87 3.59
C ARG A 155 -9.50 -16.91 3.10
N THR A 156 -9.32 -17.07 1.80
CA THR A 156 -7.99 -17.09 1.18
C THR A 156 -7.44 -15.68 1.00
N TRP A 157 -8.30 -14.72 0.62
CA TRP A 157 -7.97 -13.34 0.29
C TRP A 157 -8.84 -12.38 1.08
N ALA A 158 -8.47 -11.11 1.13
CA ALA A 158 -9.21 -10.08 1.85
C ALA A 158 -10.68 -10.00 1.41
N GLU A 159 -10.93 -10.11 0.10
CA GLU A 159 -12.25 -10.31 -0.49
C GLU A 159 -12.46 -11.82 -0.72
N PRO A 160 -13.52 -12.43 -0.14
CA PRO A 160 -13.70 -13.89 -0.16
C PRO A 160 -13.77 -14.53 -1.56
N GLY A 161 -14.19 -13.77 -2.56
CA GLY A 161 -14.34 -14.26 -3.94
C GLY A 161 -13.07 -14.33 -4.77
N GLY A 162 -11.95 -13.76 -4.29
CA GLY A 162 -10.69 -13.80 -5.03
C GLY A 162 -9.65 -12.78 -4.58
N HIS A 163 -8.46 -12.89 -5.17
CA HIS A 163 -7.40 -11.91 -5.00
C HIS A 163 -7.85 -10.52 -5.49
N SER A 164 -7.44 -9.48 -4.78
CA SER A 164 -7.87 -8.11 -5.07
C SER A 164 -6.78 -7.08 -4.81
N ILE A 165 -7.05 -5.83 -5.13
CA ILE A 165 -6.17 -4.68 -4.83
C ILE A 165 -5.93 -4.47 -3.33
N VAL A 166 -6.68 -5.13 -2.46
CA VAL A 166 -6.51 -5.04 -0.99
C VAL A 166 -5.30 -5.85 -0.53
N ASP A 167 -5.10 -7.03 -1.13
CA ASP A 167 -4.14 -8.02 -0.66
C ASP A 167 -2.69 -7.54 -0.72
N PRO A 168 -2.21 -6.86 -1.78
CA PRO A 168 -0.89 -6.26 -1.79
C PRO A 168 -0.71 -5.19 -0.71
N PHE A 169 -1.75 -4.43 -0.38
CA PHE A 169 -1.65 -3.42 0.65
C PHE A 169 -1.60 -4.03 2.06
N LEU A 170 -2.31 -5.12 2.30
CA LEU A 170 -2.19 -5.91 3.53
C LEU A 170 -0.78 -6.50 3.70
N LEU A 171 -0.15 -6.95 2.62
CA LEU A 171 1.26 -7.40 2.66
C LEU A 171 2.20 -6.26 3.08
N VAL A 172 2.01 -5.05 2.56
CA VAL A 172 2.79 -3.87 2.97
C VAL A 172 2.68 -3.64 4.48
N LEU A 173 1.45 -3.59 5.01
CA LEU A 173 1.22 -3.32 6.43
C LEU A 173 1.74 -4.45 7.32
N TYR A 174 1.63 -5.71 6.90
CA TYR A 174 2.22 -6.86 7.59
C TYR A 174 3.74 -6.71 7.74
N ARG A 175 4.42 -6.36 6.63
CA ARG A 175 5.87 -6.12 6.62
C ARG A 175 6.27 -4.95 7.53
N TRP A 176 5.47 -3.88 7.51
CA TRP A 176 5.71 -2.72 8.38
C TRP A 176 5.53 -3.06 9.85
N GLY A 177 4.51 -3.87 10.20
CA GLY A 177 4.31 -4.35 11.57
C GLY A 177 5.56 -5.04 12.11
N GLY A 178 6.12 -5.99 11.35
CA GLY A 178 7.38 -6.64 11.71
C GLY A 178 8.56 -5.67 11.81
N ALA A 179 8.68 -4.73 10.87
CA ALA A 179 9.77 -3.74 10.84
C ALA A 179 9.79 -2.79 12.05
N ILE A 180 8.64 -2.54 12.68
CA ILE A 180 8.53 -1.73 13.92
C ILE A 180 8.49 -2.56 15.19
N GLY A 181 8.78 -3.88 15.08
CA GLY A 181 8.97 -4.77 16.22
C GLY A 181 7.69 -5.41 16.79
N PHE A 182 6.58 -5.43 16.05
CA PHE A 182 5.46 -6.32 16.41
C PHE A 182 5.79 -7.78 16.07
N ASP A 183 5.42 -8.68 16.94
CA ASP A 183 5.43 -10.11 16.65
C ASP A 183 4.21 -10.45 15.76
N MET A 184 4.39 -10.32 14.45
CA MET A 184 3.32 -10.56 13.48
C MET A 184 2.91 -12.03 13.42
N THR A 185 3.72 -12.97 13.91
CA THR A 185 3.39 -14.41 13.90
C THR A 185 2.23 -14.76 14.84
N ARG A 186 1.90 -13.89 15.79
CA ARG A 186 0.71 -14.02 16.65
C ARG A 186 -0.59 -13.88 15.86
N HIS A 187 -0.56 -13.19 14.71
CA HIS A 187 -1.67 -13.00 13.79
C HIS A 187 -1.63 -14.10 12.71
N ARG A 188 -2.09 -15.31 13.08
CA ARG A 188 -1.90 -16.52 12.27
C ARG A 188 -2.59 -16.45 10.90
N ALA A 189 -3.82 -15.95 10.86
CA ALA A 189 -4.56 -15.83 9.62
C ALA A 189 -3.91 -14.81 8.68
N TRP A 190 -3.51 -13.64 9.23
CA TRP A 190 -2.81 -12.64 8.45
C TRP A 190 -1.40 -13.08 8.04
N THR A 191 -0.68 -13.83 8.89
CA THR A 191 0.61 -14.42 8.53
C THR A 191 0.47 -15.35 7.32
N ALA A 192 -0.51 -16.26 7.35
CA ALA A 192 -0.78 -17.16 6.24
C ALA A 192 -1.19 -16.40 4.96
N HIS A 193 -1.99 -15.34 5.10
CA HIS A 193 -2.36 -14.46 3.98
C HIS A 193 -1.12 -13.75 3.41
N ALA A 194 -0.29 -13.12 4.26
CA ALA A 194 0.90 -12.39 3.84
C ALA A 194 1.93 -13.30 3.14
N GLN A 195 2.11 -14.53 3.63
CA GLN A 195 2.96 -15.53 2.98
C GLN A 195 2.44 -15.88 1.60
N ARG A 196 1.14 -16.17 1.47
CA ARG A 196 0.50 -16.50 0.20
C ARG A 196 0.62 -15.35 -0.80
N GLU A 197 0.39 -14.12 -0.36
CA GLU A 197 0.56 -12.93 -1.21
C GLU A 197 2.02 -12.76 -1.65
N ALA A 198 2.99 -12.92 -0.75
CA ALA A 198 4.41 -12.80 -1.06
C ALA A 198 4.91 -13.89 -2.03
N GLU A 199 4.26 -15.05 -2.08
CA GLU A 199 4.58 -16.15 -2.98
C GLU A 199 4.03 -15.97 -4.40
N ARG A 200 3.08 -15.05 -4.60
CA ARG A 200 2.56 -14.75 -5.94
C ARG A 200 3.68 -14.28 -6.87
N PRO A 201 3.69 -14.73 -8.15
CA PRO A 201 4.77 -14.35 -9.08
C PRO A 201 4.96 -12.84 -9.21
N ALA A 202 3.88 -12.06 -9.24
CA ALA A 202 3.91 -10.60 -9.31
C ALA A 202 4.53 -9.97 -8.06
N ALA A 203 4.11 -10.42 -6.87
CA ALA A 203 4.67 -9.95 -5.60
C ALA A 203 6.16 -10.28 -5.48
N ARG A 204 6.57 -11.49 -5.89
CA ARG A 204 7.99 -11.89 -5.91
C ARG A 204 8.83 -11.01 -6.82
N ARG A 205 8.35 -10.68 -8.04
CA ARG A 205 9.07 -9.78 -8.96
C ARG A 205 9.20 -8.38 -8.37
N ALA A 206 8.10 -7.81 -7.84
CA ALA A 206 8.12 -6.50 -7.22
C ALA A 206 9.07 -6.44 -6.01
N LEU A 207 9.00 -7.42 -5.11
CA LEU A 207 9.87 -7.51 -3.94
C LEU A 207 11.36 -7.65 -4.33
N ALA A 208 11.67 -8.47 -5.32
CA ALA A 208 13.04 -8.64 -5.80
C ALA A 208 13.58 -7.33 -6.42
N ARG A 209 12.76 -6.63 -7.20
CA ARG A 209 13.14 -5.35 -7.82
C ARG A 209 13.35 -4.23 -6.80
N GLU A 210 12.59 -4.21 -5.70
CA GLU A 210 12.77 -3.22 -4.62
C GLU A 210 13.91 -3.56 -3.66
N ALA A 211 14.43 -4.78 -3.68
CA ALA A 211 15.57 -5.20 -2.86
C ALA A 211 16.93 -4.96 -3.54
N ALA A 212 16.94 -4.75 -4.86
CA ALA A 212 18.14 -4.49 -5.67
C ALA A 212 18.61 -3.05 -5.55
#